data_ebcc494948201c90de8a83daca06797a
#
_entry.id   ebcc494948201c90de8a83daca06797a
#
_cell.length_a   1.000
_cell.length_b   1.000
_cell.length_c   1.000
_cell.angle_alpha   90.00
_cell.angle_beta   90.00
_cell.angle_gamma   90.00
#
_symmetry.space_group_name_H-M   'P 1'
#
loop_
_entity.id
_entity.type
_entity.pdbx_description
1 polymer ?
#
loop_
_entity_poly.entity_id
_entity_poly.type
_entity_poly.pdbx_seq_one_letter_code
_entity_poly.pdbx_strand_id
1 'polypeptide(L)'
;NGVLKGDLVLVASGDPDLSNRIQPDGTLAFENEDHSYGGPDSQGLPGDPLLVIHEFAQQIAAKGIKRVEGRLLIDNTLFPEGERELGTGVVISPIVVNDSLIDVVVSPGASEGAPVQWKIAPQTSYVTFVNHAKTGKPGSKSTLDYEEERLNPDGSRSVTLTGSLALDAKPAMASYAVPEPSRYAATLLMEALREQGVRCTLAAPAESLDFKTLAANYTTDKLVAEHISPPFREEVKVTLKVSQNLHASTTPYLLGALVAHKDTQIKQAGFDQERAFLTKAGLDLTGAAQSDGAGGDAFFSPDFMVHYLRFMSAQKDFDLFYRSLPILGKDGTLAKIQVASPAAGHVHAKTGTFSVFDALNKRLTVTGKGLAGYMDTATGQHLILALYVNMVSVSLDDPDATQKIAGEALGAIAAAAYDVPLPASSTQ
;
A
#
# COMPACT_ATOMS: atom_id res chain seq x y z
N ASN A 1 36.75 1.76 20.74
CA ASN A 1 36.90 0.30 20.48
C ASN A 1 35.81 -0.28 19.54
N GLY A 2 34.88 0.55 19.02
CA GLY A 2 33.83 0.10 18.10
C GLY A 2 32.72 -0.78 18.75
N VAL A 3 32.56 -0.70 20.06
CA VAL A 3 31.56 -1.46 20.80
C VAL A 3 30.50 -0.49 21.33
N LEU A 4 29.24 -0.67 20.89
CA LEU A 4 28.08 -0.04 21.51
C LEU A 4 27.66 -0.85 22.74
N LYS A 5 27.69 -0.23 23.91
CA LYS A 5 27.20 -0.84 25.14
C LYS A 5 25.72 -0.49 25.31
N GLY A 6 24.89 -1.53 25.43
CA GLY A 6 23.45 -1.42 25.50
C GLY A 6 22.74 -1.74 24.17
N ASP A 7 21.45 -1.51 24.12
CA ASP A 7 20.60 -1.83 22.98
C ASP A 7 20.75 -0.79 21.86
N LEU A 8 20.61 -1.23 20.62
CA LEU A 8 20.42 -0.40 19.45
C LEU A 8 18.92 -0.41 19.11
N VAL A 9 18.28 0.74 19.17
CA VAL A 9 16.83 0.87 18.98
C VAL A 9 16.53 1.66 17.71
N LEU A 10 15.78 1.07 16.77
CA LEU A 10 15.14 1.77 15.67
C LEU A 10 13.76 2.24 16.14
N VAL A 11 13.56 3.55 16.21
CA VAL A 11 12.29 4.17 16.61
C VAL A 11 11.45 4.37 15.35
N ALA A 12 10.34 3.66 15.27
CA ALA A 12 9.40 3.72 14.16
C ALA A 12 8.50 4.95 14.27
N SER A 13 8.52 5.82 13.26
CA SER A 13 7.79 7.10 13.24
C SER A 13 6.56 7.08 12.32
N GLY A 14 6.18 5.90 11.77
CA GLY A 14 5.05 5.76 10.88
C GLY A 14 5.35 6.13 9.42
N ASP A 15 6.62 6.10 9.01
CA ASP A 15 7.02 6.26 7.61
C ASP A 15 6.63 5.00 6.82
N PRO A 16 5.76 5.10 5.78
CA PRO A 16 5.36 3.96 4.97
C PRO A 16 6.36 3.63 3.86
N ASP A 17 7.39 4.48 3.63
CA ASP A 17 8.23 4.46 2.44
C ASP A 17 9.66 3.97 2.69
N LEU A 18 9.92 3.08 3.67
CA LEU A 18 11.26 2.51 3.84
C LEU A 18 11.58 1.52 2.70
N SER A 19 11.66 2.05 1.48
CA SER A 19 11.77 1.25 0.25
C SER A 19 12.45 2.00 -0.90
N ASN A 20 12.54 1.38 -2.08
CA ASN A 20 13.00 1.97 -3.34
C ASN A 20 11.98 2.87 -4.03
N ARG A 21 10.84 3.19 -3.39
CA ARG A 21 9.95 4.24 -3.87
C ARG A 21 10.65 5.60 -3.84
N ILE A 22 11.56 5.80 -2.91
CA ILE A 22 12.31 7.06 -2.74
C ILE A 22 13.29 7.26 -3.91
N GLN A 23 13.12 8.37 -4.62
CA GLN A 23 13.98 8.75 -5.73
C GLN A 23 15.03 9.79 -5.31
N PRO A 24 16.15 9.92 -6.03
CA PRO A 24 17.23 10.86 -5.68
C PRO A 24 16.79 12.32 -5.62
N ASP A 25 15.70 12.69 -6.29
CA ASP A 25 15.13 14.05 -6.28
C ASP A 25 14.13 14.29 -5.13
N GLY A 26 13.95 13.31 -4.25
CA GLY A 26 13.02 13.38 -3.13
C GLY A 26 11.56 13.14 -3.49
N THR A 27 11.28 12.66 -4.71
CA THR A 27 9.93 12.18 -5.09
C THR A 27 9.77 10.70 -4.75
N LEU A 28 8.52 10.22 -4.79
CA LEU A 28 8.21 8.80 -4.70
C LEU A 28 7.79 8.25 -6.06
N ALA A 29 8.39 7.12 -6.44
CA ALA A 29 8.02 6.37 -7.63
C ALA A 29 6.82 5.45 -7.35
N PHE A 30 6.10 5.10 -8.42
CA PHE A 30 5.04 4.09 -8.37
C PHE A 30 4.96 3.35 -9.72
N GLU A 31 4.50 2.10 -9.67
CA GLU A 31 4.05 1.35 -10.85
C GLU A 31 2.52 1.39 -10.92
N ASN A 32 1.96 1.48 -12.13
CA ASN A 32 0.51 1.58 -12.30
C ASN A 32 -0.27 0.40 -11.71
N GLU A 33 0.33 -0.77 -11.73
CA GLU A 33 -0.16 -2.00 -11.10
C GLU A 33 0.75 -2.34 -9.94
N ASP A 34 0.40 -1.83 -8.76
CA ASP A 34 1.23 -1.93 -7.56
C ASP A 34 1.46 -3.39 -7.13
N HIS A 35 2.66 -3.69 -6.62
CA HIS A 35 3.06 -5.04 -6.22
C HIS A 35 2.19 -5.62 -5.09
N SER A 36 1.54 -4.76 -4.30
CA SER A 36 0.69 -5.18 -3.19
C SER A 36 -0.57 -5.93 -3.62
N TYR A 37 -1.03 -5.73 -4.85
CA TYR A 37 -2.22 -6.40 -5.37
C TYR A 37 -1.96 -7.80 -5.92
N GLY A 38 -0.71 -8.13 -6.25
CA GLY A 38 -0.38 -9.41 -6.85
C GLY A 38 -0.92 -9.60 -8.27
N GLY A 39 -0.69 -10.79 -8.83
CA GLY A 39 -1.19 -11.16 -10.16
C GLY A 39 -0.24 -10.87 -11.31
N PRO A 40 -0.69 -11.09 -12.58
CA PRO A 40 0.20 -11.06 -13.76
C PRO A 40 0.61 -9.67 -14.22
N ASP A 41 -0.10 -8.65 -13.78
CA ASP A 41 0.17 -7.27 -14.17
C ASP A 41 0.91 -6.47 -13.08
N SER A 42 0.91 -6.96 -11.83
CA SER A 42 1.59 -6.31 -10.70
C SER A 42 3.10 -6.38 -10.83
N GLN A 43 3.76 -5.29 -10.49
CA GLN A 43 5.21 -5.15 -10.58
C GLN A 43 5.76 -4.45 -9.33
N GLY A 44 6.89 -4.98 -8.83
CA GLY A 44 7.72 -4.25 -7.89
C GLY A 44 8.52 -3.16 -8.58
N LEU A 45 8.82 -2.10 -7.86
CA LEU A 45 9.67 -1.03 -8.36
C LEU A 45 11.09 -1.55 -8.64
N PRO A 46 11.76 -1.04 -9.68
CA PRO A 46 13.15 -1.36 -9.92
C PRO A 46 14.04 -0.76 -8.82
N GLY A 47 15.14 -1.43 -8.50
CA GLY A 47 16.11 -0.99 -7.50
C GLY A 47 16.16 -1.87 -6.27
N ASP A 48 16.67 -1.30 -5.18
CA ASP A 48 16.86 -2.00 -3.92
C ASP A 48 15.67 -1.75 -2.98
N PRO A 49 14.83 -2.76 -2.71
CA PRO A 49 13.70 -2.61 -1.79
C PRO A 49 14.12 -2.31 -0.35
N LEU A 50 15.40 -2.50 -0.01
CA LEU A 50 15.98 -2.25 1.30
C LEU A 50 16.83 -0.96 1.34
N LEU A 51 16.66 -0.03 0.39
CA LEU A 51 17.45 1.20 0.27
C LEU A 51 17.65 1.89 1.63
N VAL A 52 16.56 2.18 2.35
CA VAL A 52 16.62 2.89 3.64
C VAL A 52 17.22 2.04 4.76
N ILE A 53 16.97 0.73 4.74
CA ILE A 53 17.57 -0.21 5.71
C ILE A 53 19.10 -0.25 5.53
N HIS A 54 19.58 -0.25 4.28
CA HIS A 54 21.01 -0.17 3.96
C HIS A 54 21.59 1.20 4.35
N GLU A 55 20.85 2.29 4.16
CA GLU A 55 21.27 3.64 4.63
C GLU A 55 21.45 3.67 6.14
N PHE A 56 20.53 3.13 6.94
CA PHE A 56 20.70 2.99 8.39
C PHE A 56 21.95 2.22 8.75
N ALA A 57 22.16 1.05 8.13
CA ALA A 57 23.31 0.21 8.40
C ALA A 57 24.64 0.92 8.07
N GLN A 58 24.72 1.65 6.95
CA GLN A 58 25.88 2.44 6.54
C GLN A 58 26.16 3.57 7.53
N GLN A 59 25.12 4.32 7.95
CA GLN A 59 25.28 5.42 8.93
C GLN A 59 25.80 4.90 10.28
N ILE A 60 25.25 3.78 10.77
CA ILE A 60 25.66 3.14 12.02
C ILE A 60 27.13 2.67 11.92
N ALA A 61 27.50 2.01 10.84
CA ALA A 61 28.88 1.58 10.61
C ALA A 61 29.85 2.78 10.52
N ALA A 62 29.44 3.88 9.88
CA ALA A 62 30.23 5.11 9.75
C ALA A 62 30.49 5.81 11.10
N LYS A 63 29.63 5.58 12.12
CA LYS A 63 29.92 6.00 13.51
C LYS A 63 31.01 5.15 14.19
N GLY A 64 31.59 4.16 13.47
CA GLY A 64 32.63 3.29 13.97
C GLY A 64 32.13 2.13 14.83
N ILE A 65 30.83 1.87 14.87
CA ILE A 65 30.24 0.75 15.60
C ILE A 65 30.55 -0.54 14.83
N LYS A 66 31.13 -1.54 15.51
CA LYS A 66 31.45 -2.87 14.97
C LYS A 66 30.71 -4.00 15.68
N ARG A 67 30.22 -3.72 16.87
CA ARG A 67 29.47 -4.68 17.68
C ARG A 67 28.50 -3.96 18.61
N VAL A 68 27.29 -4.47 18.72
CA VAL A 68 26.31 -4.11 19.74
C VAL A 68 26.36 -5.17 20.83
N GLU A 69 26.65 -4.80 22.08
CA GLU A 69 26.65 -5.74 23.22
C GLU A 69 25.26 -6.03 23.77
N GLY A 70 24.29 -5.15 23.47
CA GLY A 70 22.87 -5.37 23.74
C GLY A 70 22.16 -6.01 22.54
N ARG A 71 20.88 -5.68 22.40
CA ARG A 71 19.97 -6.20 21.36
C ARG A 71 19.69 -5.15 20.30
N LEU A 72 19.31 -5.58 19.12
CA LEU A 72 18.63 -4.75 18.14
C LEU A 72 17.13 -4.83 18.37
N LEU A 73 16.49 -3.70 18.60
CA LEU A 73 15.08 -3.52 18.93
C LEU A 73 14.40 -2.61 17.92
N ILE A 74 13.11 -2.85 17.69
CA ILE A 74 12.23 -1.92 16.97
C ILE A 74 11.22 -1.37 17.97
N ASP A 75 11.27 -0.07 18.23
CA ASP A 75 10.24 0.62 18.99
C ASP A 75 9.07 0.99 18.06
N ASN A 76 8.03 0.20 18.12
CA ASN A 76 6.80 0.34 17.31
C ASN A 76 5.62 0.90 18.13
N THR A 77 5.90 1.65 19.19
CA THR A 77 4.88 2.12 20.15
C THR A 77 4.08 3.33 19.67
N LEU A 78 4.38 3.90 18.50
CA LEU A 78 3.64 5.05 17.96
C LEU A 78 2.13 4.75 17.84
N PHE A 79 1.77 3.55 17.40
CA PHE A 79 0.41 3.00 17.43
C PHE A 79 0.48 1.46 17.40
N PRO A 80 -0.62 0.73 17.78
CA PRO A 80 -0.61 -0.72 17.80
C PRO A 80 -0.38 -1.35 16.43
N GLU A 81 0.58 -2.29 16.34
CA GLU A 81 0.78 -3.16 15.20
C GLU A 81 -0.20 -4.35 15.26
N GLY A 82 -0.72 -4.80 14.11
CA GLY A 82 -1.41 -6.10 14.00
C GLY A 82 -2.76 -6.09 13.30
N GLU A 83 -3.44 -4.94 13.18
CA GLU A 83 -4.63 -4.87 12.33
C GLU A 83 -4.23 -5.08 10.86
N ARG A 84 -5.04 -5.85 10.12
CA ARG A 84 -4.82 -6.07 8.69
C ARG A 84 -5.72 -5.14 7.89
N GLU A 85 -5.16 -4.51 6.87
CA GLU A 85 -6.00 -3.78 5.93
C GLU A 85 -6.84 -4.77 5.08
N LEU A 86 -8.02 -4.32 4.62
CA LEU A 86 -9.04 -5.22 4.08
C LEU A 86 -8.81 -5.68 2.63
N GLY A 87 -7.98 -4.96 1.86
CA GLY A 87 -7.79 -5.24 0.43
C GLY A 87 -6.71 -6.27 0.14
N THR A 88 -5.51 -6.07 0.68
CA THR A 88 -4.33 -6.92 0.45
C THR A 88 -3.96 -7.79 1.65
N GLY A 89 -4.56 -7.51 2.82
CA GLY A 89 -4.31 -8.26 4.05
C GLY A 89 -2.96 -7.95 4.71
N VAL A 90 -2.26 -6.92 4.27
CA VAL A 90 -1.00 -6.47 4.87
C VAL A 90 -1.24 -5.92 6.28
N VAL A 91 -0.32 -6.16 7.19
CA VAL A 91 -0.42 -5.71 8.58
C VAL A 91 -0.07 -4.23 8.69
N ILE A 92 -0.94 -3.45 9.32
CA ILE A 92 -0.72 -2.05 9.66
C ILE A 92 0.29 -1.97 10.81
N SER A 93 1.35 -1.20 10.63
CA SER A 93 2.46 -1.07 11.57
C SER A 93 3.08 0.33 11.52
N PRO A 94 3.64 0.83 12.64
CA PRO A 94 4.46 2.04 12.63
C PRO A 94 5.74 1.93 11.82
N ILE A 95 6.17 0.73 11.46
CA ILE A 95 7.33 0.47 10.61
C ILE A 95 6.92 -0.35 9.39
N VAL A 96 7.21 0.18 8.21
CA VAL A 96 6.84 -0.40 6.92
C VAL A 96 8.08 -0.47 6.04
N VAL A 97 8.55 -1.66 5.73
CA VAL A 97 9.67 -1.91 4.82
C VAL A 97 9.16 -2.63 3.59
N ASN A 98 9.36 -2.05 2.40
CA ASN A 98 8.85 -2.58 1.13
C ASN A 98 7.34 -2.89 1.20
N ASP A 99 6.55 -1.92 1.66
CA ASP A 99 5.09 -2.04 1.91
C ASP A 99 4.71 -3.24 2.80
N SER A 100 5.61 -3.69 3.68
CA SER A 100 5.51 -4.91 4.49
C SER A 100 5.25 -6.16 3.67
N LEU A 101 5.87 -6.24 2.48
CA LEU A 101 5.75 -7.32 1.51
C LEU A 101 7.13 -7.93 1.20
N ILE A 102 7.09 -9.19 0.79
CA ILE A 102 8.17 -9.85 0.06
C ILE A 102 7.63 -10.22 -1.32
N ASP A 103 8.23 -9.66 -2.34
CA ASP A 103 7.84 -9.89 -3.73
C ASP A 103 8.32 -11.26 -4.19
N VAL A 104 7.40 -12.10 -4.61
CA VAL A 104 7.69 -13.41 -5.20
C VAL A 104 7.17 -13.42 -6.63
N VAL A 105 8.04 -13.17 -7.59
CA VAL A 105 7.71 -13.22 -9.02
C VAL A 105 7.81 -14.64 -9.50
N VAL A 106 6.69 -15.25 -9.84
CA VAL A 106 6.57 -16.65 -10.26
C VAL A 106 6.47 -16.73 -11.78
N SER A 107 7.26 -17.61 -12.38
CA SER A 107 7.25 -17.90 -13.83
C SER A 107 6.99 -19.37 -14.08
N PRO A 108 6.36 -19.75 -15.20
CA PRO A 108 6.21 -21.15 -15.58
C PRO A 108 7.56 -21.85 -15.68
N GLY A 109 7.59 -23.14 -15.33
CA GLY A 109 8.72 -24.01 -15.62
C GLY A 109 8.79 -24.45 -17.09
N ALA A 110 9.70 -25.34 -17.43
CA ALA A 110 9.98 -25.72 -18.82
C ALA A 110 8.85 -26.54 -19.50
N SER A 111 7.96 -27.17 -18.75
CA SER A 111 6.88 -28.01 -19.26
C SER A 111 5.75 -28.15 -18.24
N GLU A 112 4.59 -28.59 -18.69
CA GLU A 112 3.47 -28.97 -17.80
C GLU A 112 3.94 -29.95 -16.73
N GLY A 113 3.53 -29.73 -15.47
CA GLY A 113 3.90 -30.50 -14.29
C GLY A 113 5.28 -30.18 -13.70
N ALA A 114 6.15 -29.46 -14.41
CA ALA A 114 7.43 -28.99 -13.85
C ALA A 114 7.19 -27.97 -12.71
N PRO A 115 8.10 -27.91 -11.71
CA PRO A 115 8.05 -26.84 -10.73
C PRO A 115 8.08 -25.47 -11.40
N VAL A 116 7.33 -24.51 -10.86
CA VAL A 116 7.45 -23.10 -11.26
C VAL A 116 8.84 -22.57 -10.89
N GLN A 117 9.31 -21.57 -11.59
CA GLN A 117 10.47 -20.78 -11.23
C GLN A 117 10.03 -19.55 -10.46
N TRP A 118 10.87 -19.02 -9.58
CA TRP A 118 10.60 -17.80 -8.87
C TRP A 118 11.81 -16.91 -8.67
N LYS A 119 11.54 -15.63 -8.46
CA LYS A 119 12.50 -14.64 -8.02
C LYS A 119 11.91 -13.94 -6.79
N ILE A 120 12.66 -13.87 -5.71
CA ILE A 120 12.21 -13.33 -4.42
C ILE A 120 13.02 -12.08 -4.10
N ALA A 121 12.34 -11.00 -3.69
CA ALA A 121 12.94 -9.74 -3.25
C ALA A 121 12.10 -9.09 -2.13
N PRO A 122 12.74 -8.62 -1.04
CA PRO A 122 14.15 -8.87 -0.70
C PRO A 122 14.42 -10.32 -0.29
N GLN A 123 15.67 -10.75 -0.41
CA GLN A 123 16.15 -11.99 0.18
C GLN A 123 16.39 -11.75 1.67
N THR A 124 15.87 -12.62 2.53
CA THR A 124 16.00 -12.48 4.00
C THR A 124 15.84 -13.80 4.71
N SER A 125 16.44 -13.92 5.88
CA SER A 125 16.25 -15.07 6.79
C SER A 125 14.93 -14.99 7.60
N TYR A 126 14.16 -13.91 7.46
CA TYR A 126 12.86 -13.78 8.12
C TYR A 126 11.88 -14.88 7.71
N VAL A 127 11.89 -15.29 6.44
CA VAL A 127 11.02 -16.35 5.92
C VAL A 127 11.74 -17.27 4.97
N THR A 128 11.48 -18.57 5.11
CA THR A 128 11.89 -19.61 4.17
C THR A 128 10.71 -20.03 3.31
N PHE A 129 10.82 -19.84 2.00
CA PHE A 129 9.82 -20.28 1.04
C PHE A 129 10.09 -21.69 0.57
N VAL A 130 9.05 -22.53 0.54
CA VAL A 130 9.06 -23.88 -0.02
C VAL A 130 8.23 -23.88 -1.31
N ASN A 131 8.79 -24.38 -2.42
CA ASN A 131 8.11 -24.38 -3.72
C ASN A 131 7.47 -25.73 -4.01
N HIS A 132 6.15 -25.80 -3.87
CA HIS A 132 5.34 -26.95 -4.31
C HIS A 132 4.44 -26.59 -5.52
N ALA A 133 4.46 -25.34 -5.97
CA ALA A 133 3.70 -24.89 -7.12
C ALA A 133 4.22 -25.48 -8.43
N LYS A 134 3.32 -25.75 -9.37
CA LYS A 134 3.62 -26.41 -10.63
C LYS A 134 3.18 -25.60 -11.84
N THR A 135 3.80 -25.88 -12.97
CA THR A 135 3.36 -25.37 -14.25
C THR A 135 2.11 -26.11 -14.70
N GLY A 136 1.03 -25.38 -14.92
CA GLY A 136 -0.24 -25.89 -15.40
C GLY A 136 -0.28 -26.04 -16.93
N LYS A 137 -1.39 -26.53 -17.45
CA LYS A 137 -1.67 -26.60 -18.90
C LYS A 137 -1.71 -25.18 -19.51
N PRO A 138 -1.35 -25.02 -20.80
CA PRO A 138 -1.58 -23.76 -21.49
C PRO A 138 -3.04 -23.30 -21.35
N GLY A 139 -3.25 -22.02 -21.09
CA GLY A 139 -4.58 -21.42 -20.90
C GLY A 139 -5.29 -21.78 -19.60
N SER A 140 -4.69 -22.56 -18.69
CA SER A 140 -5.28 -22.82 -17.39
C SER A 140 -5.25 -21.56 -16.50
N LYS A 141 -6.17 -21.48 -15.52
CA LYS A 141 -6.16 -20.39 -14.54
C LYS A 141 -4.98 -20.55 -13.57
N SER A 142 -4.43 -19.44 -13.13
CA SER A 142 -3.50 -19.42 -11.99
C SER A 142 -4.27 -19.76 -10.70
N THR A 143 -3.65 -20.63 -9.89
CA THR A 143 -4.15 -21.03 -8.56
C THR A 143 -3.08 -20.90 -7.50
N LEU A 144 -2.08 -20.04 -7.74
CA LEU A 144 -0.99 -19.81 -6.78
C LEU A 144 -1.56 -19.31 -5.46
N ASP A 145 -1.13 -19.93 -4.36
CA ASP A 145 -1.52 -19.56 -3.01
C ASP A 145 -0.43 -19.96 -2.01
N TYR A 146 -0.44 -19.34 -0.83
CA TYR A 146 0.44 -19.67 0.28
C TYR A 146 -0.28 -20.53 1.30
N GLU A 147 0.34 -21.64 1.66
CA GLU A 147 -0.18 -22.60 2.65
C GLU A 147 0.89 -22.95 3.69
N GLU A 148 0.47 -23.63 4.75
CA GLU A 148 1.35 -24.22 5.78
C GLU A 148 2.31 -23.19 6.41
N GLU A 149 1.86 -21.95 6.64
CA GLU A 149 2.67 -20.97 7.34
C GLU A 149 2.96 -21.43 8.78
N ARG A 150 4.24 -21.42 9.15
CA ARG A 150 4.72 -21.84 10.48
C ARG A 150 5.67 -20.80 11.06
N LEU A 151 5.47 -20.46 12.32
CA LEU A 151 6.43 -19.70 13.12
C LEU A 151 7.47 -20.65 13.71
N ASN A 152 8.74 -20.39 13.41
CA ASN A 152 9.87 -21.16 13.95
C ASN A 152 10.30 -20.64 15.33
N PRO A 153 10.99 -21.44 16.16
CA PRO A 153 11.43 -21.04 17.50
C PRO A 153 12.34 -19.80 17.55
N ASP A 154 13.05 -19.51 16.47
CA ASP A 154 13.93 -18.34 16.34
C ASP A 154 13.16 -17.06 15.89
N GLY A 155 11.84 -17.17 15.65
CA GLY A 155 10.99 -16.11 15.18
C GLY A 155 11.02 -15.90 13.66
N SER A 156 11.75 -16.75 12.92
CA SER A 156 11.63 -16.85 11.46
C SER A 156 10.35 -17.60 11.08
N ARG A 157 10.00 -17.58 9.79
CA ARG A 157 8.82 -18.27 9.27
C ARG A 157 9.18 -19.26 8.17
N SER A 158 8.32 -20.25 7.97
CA SER A 158 8.34 -21.12 6.79
C SER A 158 6.98 -21.09 6.15
N VAL A 159 6.90 -20.97 4.84
CA VAL A 159 5.66 -20.93 4.08
C VAL A 159 5.81 -21.69 2.78
N THR A 160 4.76 -22.40 2.36
CA THR A 160 4.76 -23.20 1.13
C THR A 160 3.94 -22.47 0.05
N LEU A 161 4.56 -22.20 -1.10
CA LEU A 161 3.84 -21.78 -2.31
C LEU A 161 3.28 -23.03 -2.99
N THR A 162 1.98 -23.07 -3.18
CA THR A 162 1.23 -24.19 -3.80
C THR A 162 0.49 -23.72 -5.06
N GLY A 163 -0.27 -24.65 -5.67
CA GLY A 163 -1.08 -24.36 -6.85
C GLY A 163 -0.35 -24.44 -8.17
N SER A 164 -0.77 -23.66 -9.14
CA SER A 164 -0.23 -23.72 -10.50
C SER A 164 -0.27 -22.38 -11.24
N LEU A 165 0.66 -22.24 -12.20
CA LEU A 165 0.70 -21.15 -13.17
C LEU A 165 0.73 -21.76 -14.58
N ALA A 166 -0.11 -21.30 -15.50
CA ALA A 166 -0.17 -21.84 -16.87
C ALA A 166 1.17 -21.75 -17.58
N LEU A 167 1.48 -22.74 -18.43
CA LEU A 167 2.74 -22.82 -19.18
C LEU A 167 2.96 -21.60 -20.09
N ASP A 168 1.89 -21.03 -20.63
CA ASP A 168 1.88 -19.86 -21.51
C ASP A 168 1.59 -18.55 -20.78
N ALA A 169 1.52 -18.57 -19.44
CA ALA A 169 1.29 -17.37 -18.65
C ALA A 169 2.55 -16.48 -18.61
N LYS A 170 2.31 -15.18 -18.52
CA LYS A 170 3.36 -14.23 -18.13
C LYS A 170 3.77 -14.48 -16.67
N PRO A 171 4.97 -14.03 -16.26
CA PRO A 171 5.31 -13.99 -14.84
C PRO A 171 4.21 -13.29 -14.04
N ALA A 172 3.91 -13.83 -12.86
CA ALA A 172 2.89 -13.29 -11.97
C ALA A 172 3.49 -12.99 -10.59
N MET A 173 3.09 -11.88 -10.00
CA MET A 173 3.45 -11.52 -8.63
C MET A 173 2.59 -12.32 -7.65
N ALA A 174 3.26 -13.02 -6.74
CA ALA A 174 2.66 -13.65 -5.57
C ALA A 174 3.29 -13.02 -4.32
N SER A 175 2.92 -11.77 -4.02
CA SER A 175 3.48 -11.05 -2.88
C SER A 175 3.11 -11.74 -1.57
N TYR A 176 4.08 -11.90 -0.67
CA TYR A 176 3.85 -12.45 0.66
C TYR A 176 3.70 -11.30 1.66
N ALA A 177 2.50 -11.15 2.23
CA ALA A 177 2.22 -10.17 3.27
C ALA A 177 2.87 -10.57 4.59
N VAL A 178 3.77 -9.75 5.09
CA VAL A 178 4.54 -10.01 6.31
C VAL A 178 3.64 -9.94 7.54
N PRO A 179 3.54 -11.02 8.35
CA PRO A 179 2.64 -11.02 9.51
C PRO A 179 3.15 -10.22 10.73
N GLU A 180 4.45 -9.98 10.83
CA GLU A 180 5.10 -9.27 11.94
C GLU A 180 6.10 -8.23 11.39
N PRO A 181 5.62 -7.04 10.94
CA PRO A 181 6.47 -6.03 10.32
C PRO A 181 7.65 -5.58 11.17
N SER A 182 7.48 -5.44 12.48
CA SER A 182 8.57 -5.08 13.40
C SER A 182 9.66 -6.14 13.46
N ARG A 183 9.28 -7.43 13.48
CA ARG A 183 10.25 -8.54 13.45
C ARG A 183 10.97 -8.61 12.11
N TYR A 184 10.24 -8.41 11.03
CA TYR A 184 10.77 -8.34 9.68
C TYR A 184 11.81 -7.22 9.55
N ALA A 185 11.45 -5.99 9.94
CA ALA A 185 12.36 -4.84 9.91
C ALA A 185 13.62 -5.06 10.76
N ALA A 186 13.46 -5.65 11.97
CA ALA A 186 14.60 -6.01 12.82
C ALA A 186 15.54 -7.00 12.15
N THR A 187 14.98 -8.03 11.48
CA THR A 187 15.78 -9.05 10.77
C THR A 187 16.54 -8.42 9.62
N LEU A 188 15.87 -7.61 8.79
CA LEU A 188 16.48 -6.92 7.66
C LEU A 188 17.59 -5.98 8.10
N LEU A 189 17.36 -5.18 9.14
CA LEU A 189 18.39 -4.26 9.66
C LEU A 189 19.58 -5.04 10.25
N MET A 190 19.34 -6.16 10.94
CA MET A 190 20.42 -7.02 11.40
C MET A 190 21.26 -7.59 10.24
N GLU A 191 20.61 -8.00 9.16
CA GLU A 191 21.27 -8.51 7.96
C GLU A 191 22.12 -7.43 7.29
N ALA A 192 21.55 -6.25 7.07
CA ALA A 192 22.25 -5.09 6.52
C ALA A 192 23.45 -4.63 7.40
N LEU A 193 23.28 -4.65 8.73
CA LEU A 193 24.38 -4.37 9.66
C LEU A 193 25.52 -5.38 9.54
N ARG A 194 25.20 -6.67 9.39
CA ARG A 194 26.22 -7.71 9.16
C ARG A 194 27.00 -7.51 7.86
N GLU A 195 26.34 -7.07 6.81
CA GLU A 195 26.99 -6.71 5.53
C GLU A 195 27.96 -5.54 5.71
N GLN A 196 27.67 -4.60 6.60
CA GLN A 196 28.57 -3.51 6.98
C GLN A 196 29.61 -3.90 8.04
N GLY A 197 29.71 -5.20 8.41
CA GLY A 197 30.65 -5.69 9.40
C GLY A 197 30.27 -5.39 10.85
N VAL A 198 29.03 -4.98 11.12
CA VAL A 198 28.49 -4.73 12.46
C VAL A 198 27.78 -5.99 12.97
N ARG A 199 28.18 -6.48 14.15
CA ARG A 199 27.56 -7.63 14.79
C ARG A 199 26.57 -7.21 15.86
N CYS A 200 25.34 -7.73 15.78
CA CYS A 200 24.28 -7.55 16.77
C CYS A 200 23.43 -8.81 16.88
N THR A 201 22.58 -8.87 17.90
CA THR A 201 21.59 -9.92 18.10
C THR A 201 20.21 -9.31 18.24
N LEU A 202 19.19 -10.02 17.75
CA LEU A 202 17.78 -9.61 17.93
C LEU A 202 17.31 -9.95 19.34
N ALA A 203 16.30 -9.23 19.82
CA ALA A 203 15.51 -9.66 20.97
C ALA A 203 14.85 -11.03 20.71
N ALA A 204 14.63 -11.80 21.77
CA ALA A 204 13.90 -13.07 21.66
C ALA A 204 12.45 -12.80 21.21
N PRO A 205 11.82 -13.69 20.40
CA PRO A 205 10.48 -13.46 19.85
C PRO A 205 9.39 -13.19 20.88
N ALA A 206 9.50 -13.79 22.08
CA ALA A 206 8.51 -13.62 23.15
C ALA A 206 8.95 -12.65 24.25
N GLU A 207 10.01 -11.86 24.00
CA GLU A 207 10.54 -10.94 25.02
C GLU A 207 9.62 -9.73 25.18
N SER A 208 9.15 -9.50 26.40
CA SER A 208 8.41 -8.28 26.73
C SER A 208 9.38 -7.11 26.92
N LEU A 209 9.20 -6.05 26.13
CA LEU A 209 10.04 -4.85 26.14
C LEU A 209 9.26 -3.66 26.71
N ASP A 210 9.89 -2.94 27.63
CA ASP A 210 9.34 -1.69 28.17
C ASP A 210 9.93 -0.49 27.40
N PHE A 211 9.38 -0.21 26.22
CA PHE A 211 9.79 0.93 25.42
C PHE A 211 9.52 2.28 26.08
N LYS A 212 8.54 2.37 26.99
CA LYS A 212 8.28 3.60 27.73
C LYS A 212 9.48 4.00 28.61
N THR A 213 10.10 3.02 29.27
CA THR A 213 11.34 3.24 30.03
C THR A 213 12.53 3.50 29.10
N LEU A 214 12.61 2.79 27.95
CA LEU A 214 13.68 2.97 26.98
C LEU A 214 13.63 4.36 26.33
N ALA A 215 12.44 4.87 26.01
CA ALA A 215 12.23 6.17 25.35
C ALA A 215 12.81 7.36 26.15
N ALA A 216 12.91 7.25 27.47
CA ALA A 216 13.58 8.25 28.29
C ALA A 216 15.07 8.44 27.95
N ASN A 217 15.67 7.49 27.23
CA ASN A 217 17.05 7.51 26.77
C ASN A 217 17.21 7.94 25.30
N TYR A 218 16.14 8.24 24.56
CA TYR A 218 16.21 8.68 23.16
C TYR A 218 16.60 10.16 23.11
N THR A 219 17.90 10.41 23.08
CA THR A 219 18.48 11.75 23.08
C THR A 219 19.34 11.97 21.84
N THR A 220 19.43 13.20 21.37
CA THR A 220 20.14 13.55 20.12
C THR A 220 21.61 13.14 20.15
N ASP A 221 22.28 13.16 21.32
CA ASP A 221 23.68 12.73 21.46
C ASP A 221 23.86 11.21 21.31
N LYS A 222 22.78 10.42 21.40
CA LYS A 222 22.77 8.98 21.16
C LYS A 222 22.29 8.60 19.76
N LEU A 223 21.89 9.56 18.94
CA LEU A 223 21.44 9.32 17.58
C LEU A 223 22.62 8.85 16.70
N VAL A 224 22.52 7.66 16.15
CA VAL A 224 23.56 7.04 15.32
C VAL A 224 23.21 6.95 13.85
N ALA A 225 21.91 6.94 13.53
CA ALA A 225 21.38 6.95 12.18
C ALA A 225 20.02 7.62 12.14
N GLU A 226 19.68 8.22 11.03
CA GLU A 226 18.42 8.94 10.80
C GLU A 226 18.02 8.82 9.34
N HIS A 227 16.72 8.62 9.09
CA HIS A 227 16.10 8.78 7.79
C HIS A 227 14.98 9.81 7.90
N ILE A 228 14.87 10.68 6.90
CA ILE A 228 13.80 11.68 6.80
C ILE A 228 13.00 11.34 5.55
N SER A 229 11.74 11.00 5.75
CA SER A 229 10.80 10.68 4.66
C SER A 229 10.68 11.82 3.65
N PRO A 230 10.39 11.52 2.39
CA PRO A 230 9.91 12.52 1.43
C PRO A 230 8.71 13.31 1.96
N PRO A 231 8.44 14.51 1.44
CA PRO A 231 7.29 15.30 1.88
C PRO A 231 5.98 14.54 1.73
N PHE A 232 5.06 14.67 2.69
CA PHE A 232 3.77 13.93 2.73
C PHE A 232 2.93 14.05 1.45
N ARG A 233 3.10 15.12 0.64
CA ARG A 233 2.45 15.23 -0.67
C ARG A 233 2.87 14.11 -1.65
N GLU A 234 4.07 13.57 -1.52
CA GLU A 234 4.54 12.45 -2.35
C GLU A 234 3.85 11.16 -1.94
N GLU A 235 3.68 10.97 -0.62
CA GLU A 235 2.90 9.88 -0.05
C GLU A 235 1.44 9.91 -0.53
N VAL A 236 0.79 11.08 -0.48
CA VAL A 236 -0.57 11.28 -1.01
C VAL A 236 -0.64 10.93 -2.50
N LYS A 237 0.41 11.29 -3.28
CA LYS A 237 0.50 10.94 -4.70
C LYS A 237 0.49 9.43 -4.91
N VAL A 238 1.36 8.67 -4.22
CA VAL A 238 1.41 7.21 -4.33
C VAL A 238 0.07 6.60 -3.90
N THR A 239 -0.42 6.98 -2.72
CA THR A 239 -1.69 6.49 -2.18
C THR A 239 -2.85 6.65 -3.17
N LEU A 240 -2.96 7.80 -3.82
CA LEU A 240 -4.04 8.06 -4.77
C LEU A 240 -3.81 7.40 -6.14
N LYS A 241 -2.59 7.50 -6.71
CA LYS A 241 -2.26 6.96 -8.03
C LYS A 241 -2.49 5.47 -8.14
N VAL A 242 -1.97 4.69 -7.19
CA VAL A 242 -2.03 3.24 -7.26
C VAL A 242 -3.05 2.63 -6.30
N SER A 243 -3.76 3.51 -5.55
CA SER A 243 -4.71 3.06 -4.52
C SER A 243 -4.05 2.24 -3.42
N GLN A 244 -2.88 2.70 -2.92
CA GLN A 244 -2.09 1.95 -1.95
C GLN A 244 -2.85 1.84 -0.61
N ASN A 245 -3.39 0.65 -0.37
CA ASN A 245 -4.30 0.41 0.75
C ASN A 245 -3.62 0.50 2.12
N LEU A 246 -2.39 -0.03 2.25
CA LEU A 246 -1.66 0.02 3.52
C LEU A 246 -1.40 1.48 3.94
N HIS A 247 -0.94 2.32 3.00
CA HIS A 247 -0.66 3.73 3.26
C HIS A 247 -1.93 4.49 3.64
N ALA A 248 -3.02 4.26 2.91
CA ALA A 248 -4.32 4.85 3.25
C ALA A 248 -4.83 4.39 4.63
N SER A 249 -4.74 3.09 4.93
CA SER A 249 -5.19 2.51 6.21
C SER A 249 -4.32 2.94 7.40
N THR A 250 -3.06 3.30 7.17
CA THR A 250 -2.16 3.83 8.20
C THR A 250 -2.49 5.30 8.54
N THR A 251 -3.06 6.07 7.60
CA THR A 251 -3.33 7.50 7.76
C THR A 251 -4.17 7.86 9.01
N PRO A 252 -5.28 7.17 9.36
CA PRO A 252 -6.01 7.46 10.60
C PRO A 252 -5.15 7.27 11.86
N TYR A 253 -4.24 6.30 11.87
CA TYR A 253 -3.32 6.11 12.99
C TYR A 253 -2.30 7.25 13.10
N LEU A 254 -1.75 7.72 11.97
CA LEU A 254 -0.84 8.86 11.95
C LEU A 254 -1.54 10.15 12.40
N LEU A 255 -2.77 10.40 11.97
CA LEU A 255 -3.57 11.54 12.44
C LEU A 255 -3.83 11.46 13.96
N GLY A 256 -4.16 10.27 14.46
CA GLY A 256 -4.39 10.06 15.89
C GLY A 256 -3.14 10.25 16.74
N ALA A 257 -2.03 9.64 16.33
CA ALA A 257 -0.78 9.70 17.08
C ALA A 257 -0.07 11.06 16.96
N LEU A 258 0.10 11.58 15.73
CA LEU A 258 0.96 12.73 15.46
C LEU A 258 0.22 14.07 15.46
N VAL A 259 -1.08 14.09 15.14
CA VAL A 259 -1.88 15.33 15.09
C VAL A 259 -2.74 15.48 16.33
N ALA A 260 -3.45 14.42 16.73
CA ALA A 260 -4.26 14.43 17.94
C ALA A 260 -3.45 14.15 19.23
N HIS A 261 -2.19 13.71 19.09
CA HIS A 261 -1.27 13.37 20.21
C HIS A 261 -1.88 12.39 21.19
N LYS A 262 -2.51 11.31 20.68
CA LYS A 262 -3.10 10.25 21.50
C LYS A 262 -2.17 9.04 21.59
N ASP A 263 -2.22 8.37 22.73
CA ASP A 263 -1.55 7.12 23.04
C ASP A 263 -2.52 5.93 23.20
N THR A 264 -3.83 6.21 23.21
CA THR A 264 -4.92 5.24 23.25
C THR A 264 -6.02 5.63 22.28
N GLN A 265 -6.79 4.66 21.79
CA GLN A 265 -7.84 4.87 20.79
C GLN A 265 -7.36 5.69 19.57
N ILE A 266 -6.13 5.45 19.16
CA ILE A 266 -5.39 6.27 18.20
C ILE A 266 -6.12 6.35 16.86
N LYS A 267 -6.56 5.22 16.30
CA LYS A 267 -7.34 5.16 15.05
C LYS A 267 -8.61 6.01 15.13
N GLN A 268 -9.37 5.87 16.22
CA GLN A 268 -10.60 6.65 16.42
C GLN A 268 -10.29 8.15 16.51
N ALA A 269 -9.24 8.52 17.22
CA ALA A 269 -8.83 9.93 17.29
C ALA A 269 -8.45 10.51 15.92
N GLY A 270 -7.89 9.69 15.01
CA GLY A 270 -7.65 10.07 13.62
C GLY A 270 -8.95 10.35 12.86
N PHE A 271 -9.94 9.48 12.97
CA PHE A 271 -11.26 9.72 12.40
C PHE A 271 -11.98 10.93 13.01
N ASP A 272 -11.76 11.21 14.30
CA ASP A 272 -12.28 12.42 14.93
C ASP A 272 -11.65 13.69 14.34
N GLN A 273 -10.37 13.67 13.95
CA GLN A 273 -9.72 14.76 13.20
C GLN A 273 -10.33 14.92 11.80
N GLU A 274 -10.52 13.84 11.09
CA GLU A 274 -11.17 13.83 9.78
C GLU A 274 -12.60 14.38 9.88
N ARG A 275 -13.40 13.89 10.82
CA ARG A 275 -14.74 14.36 11.09
C ARG A 275 -14.77 15.87 11.37
N ALA A 276 -13.85 16.35 12.21
CA ALA A 276 -13.75 17.77 12.53
C ALA A 276 -13.44 18.62 11.29
N PHE A 277 -12.53 18.14 10.42
CA PHE A 277 -12.18 18.78 9.16
C PHE A 277 -13.39 18.85 8.21
N LEU A 278 -14.08 17.74 7.97
CA LEU A 278 -15.23 17.67 7.07
C LEU A 278 -16.41 18.51 7.60
N THR A 279 -16.64 18.51 8.92
CA THR A 279 -17.67 19.35 9.55
C THR A 279 -17.35 20.83 9.40
N LYS A 280 -16.08 21.23 9.62
CA LYS A 280 -15.62 22.61 9.43
C LYS A 280 -15.73 23.05 7.96
N ALA A 281 -15.58 22.12 7.03
CA ALA A 281 -15.81 22.34 5.60
C ALA A 281 -17.28 22.54 5.25
N GLY A 282 -18.21 22.37 6.19
CA GLY A 282 -19.65 22.50 5.96
C GLY A 282 -20.29 21.32 5.22
N LEU A 283 -19.63 20.14 5.21
CA LEU A 283 -20.13 18.96 4.52
C LEU A 283 -21.18 18.23 5.38
N ASP A 284 -22.23 17.74 4.73
CA ASP A 284 -23.25 16.90 5.36
C ASP A 284 -22.75 15.46 5.45
N LEU A 285 -22.35 15.05 6.64
CA LEU A 285 -21.81 13.71 6.89
C LEU A 285 -22.87 12.59 6.87
N THR A 286 -24.16 12.87 6.72
CA THR A 286 -25.20 11.83 6.58
C THR A 286 -25.02 11.00 5.30
N GLY A 287 -24.35 11.56 4.29
CA GLY A 287 -24.01 10.87 3.04
C GLY A 287 -22.65 10.15 3.05
N ALA A 288 -22.00 10.04 4.22
CA ALA A 288 -20.68 9.43 4.37
C ALA A 288 -20.61 8.48 5.55
N ALA A 289 -20.01 7.32 5.35
CA ALA A 289 -19.65 6.34 6.40
C ALA A 289 -18.29 5.76 6.08
N GLN A 290 -17.43 5.63 7.10
CA GLN A 290 -16.08 5.09 6.95
C GLN A 290 -15.62 4.44 8.25
N SER A 291 -14.96 3.29 8.18
CA SER A 291 -14.40 2.56 9.31
C SER A 291 -12.92 2.19 9.14
N ASP A 292 -12.39 2.37 7.93
CA ASP A 292 -10.96 2.20 7.62
C ASP A 292 -10.46 3.32 6.71
N GLY A 293 -9.12 3.48 6.61
CA GLY A 293 -8.51 4.51 5.79
C GLY A 293 -8.51 4.23 4.29
N ALA A 294 -8.60 2.95 3.90
CA ALA A 294 -8.54 2.51 2.50
C ALA A 294 -9.91 2.48 1.80
N GLY A 295 -10.99 2.56 2.56
CA GLY A 295 -12.35 2.58 2.03
C GLY A 295 -12.97 1.20 1.78
N GLY A 296 -12.42 0.14 2.36
CA GLY A 296 -12.99 -1.21 2.30
C GLY A 296 -14.40 -1.27 2.90
N ASP A 297 -14.59 -0.60 4.04
CA ASP A 297 -15.86 -0.41 4.73
C ASP A 297 -16.30 1.07 4.68
N ALA A 298 -16.29 1.67 3.50
CA ALA A 298 -16.71 3.06 3.31
C ALA A 298 -17.87 3.16 2.32
N PHE A 299 -18.79 4.07 2.61
CA PHE A 299 -19.94 4.38 1.79
C PHE A 299 -20.06 5.89 1.64
N PHE A 300 -20.06 6.38 0.41
CA PHE A 300 -20.20 7.79 0.11
C PHE A 300 -21.32 7.99 -0.93
N SER A 301 -22.26 8.88 -0.63
CA SER A 301 -23.24 9.24 -1.65
C SER A 301 -22.58 10.06 -2.77
N PRO A 302 -23.08 10.00 -4.01
CA PRO A 302 -22.59 10.87 -5.08
C PRO A 302 -22.68 12.36 -4.73
N ASP A 303 -23.73 12.76 -4.03
CA ASP A 303 -23.93 14.14 -3.58
C ASP A 303 -22.84 14.58 -2.60
N PHE A 304 -22.58 13.77 -1.54
CA PHE A 304 -21.48 14.05 -0.62
C PHE A 304 -20.16 14.20 -1.37
N MET A 305 -19.85 13.26 -2.29
CA MET A 305 -18.59 13.26 -3.01
C MET A 305 -18.41 14.48 -3.92
N VAL A 306 -19.47 14.91 -4.60
CA VAL A 306 -19.44 16.14 -5.42
C VAL A 306 -19.18 17.36 -4.55
N HIS A 307 -19.85 17.48 -3.40
CA HIS A 307 -19.63 18.59 -2.46
C HIS A 307 -18.21 18.57 -1.87
N TYR A 308 -17.69 17.40 -1.51
CA TYR A 308 -16.31 17.22 -1.05
C TYR A 308 -15.29 17.65 -2.12
N LEU A 309 -15.44 17.18 -3.35
CA LEU A 309 -14.55 17.54 -4.45
C LEU A 309 -14.62 19.04 -4.78
N ARG A 310 -15.81 19.63 -4.72
CA ARG A 310 -16.00 21.09 -4.87
C ARG A 310 -15.29 21.85 -3.74
N PHE A 311 -15.40 21.39 -2.50
CA PHE A 311 -14.65 21.98 -1.39
C PHE A 311 -13.13 21.87 -1.63
N MET A 312 -12.64 20.69 -2.05
CA MET A 312 -11.22 20.48 -2.34
C MET A 312 -10.71 21.38 -3.46
N SER A 313 -11.50 21.63 -4.51
CA SER A 313 -11.11 22.50 -5.63
C SER A 313 -10.89 23.96 -5.22
N ALA A 314 -11.41 24.38 -4.07
CA ALA A 314 -11.22 25.72 -3.51
C ALA A 314 -10.04 25.81 -2.52
N GLN A 315 -9.34 24.71 -2.23
CA GLN A 315 -8.23 24.70 -1.28
C GLN A 315 -6.93 25.18 -1.92
N LYS A 316 -6.05 25.80 -1.11
CA LYS A 316 -4.74 26.30 -1.57
C LYS A 316 -3.84 25.23 -2.18
N ASP A 317 -3.98 23.99 -1.72
CA ASP A 317 -3.16 22.84 -2.13
C ASP A 317 -3.86 21.98 -3.20
N PHE A 318 -4.91 22.53 -3.85
CA PHE A 318 -5.72 21.80 -4.85
C PHE A 318 -4.87 21.24 -5.99
N ASP A 319 -3.91 22.00 -6.51
CA ASP A 319 -3.05 21.55 -7.61
C ASP A 319 -2.27 20.26 -7.26
N LEU A 320 -1.81 20.15 -6.02
CA LEU A 320 -1.15 18.93 -5.54
C LEU A 320 -2.13 17.76 -5.48
N PHE A 321 -3.31 17.97 -4.92
CA PHE A 321 -4.35 16.94 -4.86
C PHE A 321 -4.78 16.49 -6.26
N TYR A 322 -5.07 17.43 -7.16
CA TYR A 322 -5.48 17.17 -8.54
C TYR A 322 -4.46 16.32 -9.30
N ARG A 323 -3.17 16.67 -9.23
CA ARG A 323 -2.07 15.91 -9.86
C ARG A 323 -1.82 14.55 -9.24
N SER A 324 -2.20 14.36 -7.98
CA SER A 324 -2.08 13.06 -7.30
C SER A 324 -3.14 12.06 -7.71
N LEU A 325 -4.25 12.51 -8.33
CA LEU A 325 -5.29 11.60 -8.83
C LEU A 325 -4.81 10.80 -10.06
N PRO A 326 -5.24 9.54 -10.22
CA PRO A 326 -5.07 8.77 -11.46
C PRO A 326 -5.62 9.52 -12.68
N ILE A 327 -4.97 9.35 -13.82
CA ILE A 327 -5.34 10.02 -15.07
C ILE A 327 -5.85 8.99 -16.09
N LEU A 328 -7.06 9.18 -16.58
CA LEU A 328 -7.72 8.29 -17.54
C LEU A 328 -6.84 8.03 -18.77
N GLY A 329 -6.57 6.76 -19.05
CA GLY A 329 -5.77 6.31 -20.19
C GLY A 329 -4.29 6.70 -20.11
N LYS A 330 -3.77 7.11 -18.94
CA LYS A 330 -2.37 7.58 -18.80
C LYS A 330 -1.63 6.95 -17.63
N ASP A 331 -2.13 7.09 -16.41
CA ASP A 331 -1.41 6.63 -15.23
C ASP A 331 -2.32 6.13 -14.10
N GLY A 332 -1.69 5.49 -13.12
CA GLY A 332 -2.32 4.95 -11.93
C GLY A 332 -3.38 3.91 -12.26
N THR A 333 -4.37 3.77 -11.39
CA THR A 333 -5.46 2.79 -11.57
C THR A 333 -6.34 3.03 -12.80
N LEU A 334 -6.16 4.14 -13.50
CA LEU A 334 -6.86 4.49 -14.75
C LEU A 334 -5.99 4.32 -16.01
N ALA A 335 -4.75 3.89 -15.89
CA ALA A 335 -3.78 3.80 -17.00
C ALA A 335 -4.31 3.00 -18.20
N LYS A 336 -5.08 1.94 -17.95
CA LYS A 336 -5.60 1.02 -18.99
C LYS A 336 -7.05 1.28 -19.38
N ILE A 337 -7.73 2.27 -18.76
CA ILE A 337 -9.16 2.56 -18.98
C ILE A 337 -9.33 3.62 -20.06
N GLN A 338 -10.15 3.36 -21.07
CA GLN A 338 -10.47 4.30 -22.16
C GLN A 338 -9.25 4.91 -22.87
N VAL A 339 -8.20 4.13 -23.08
CA VAL A 339 -6.89 4.59 -23.62
C VAL A 339 -7.01 5.27 -24.99
N ALA A 340 -7.92 4.81 -25.84
CA ALA A 340 -8.15 5.35 -27.18
C ALA A 340 -9.21 6.48 -27.23
N SER A 341 -9.81 6.83 -26.09
CA SER A 341 -10.83 7.88 -26.02
C SER A 341 -10.19 9.28 -26.13
N PRO A 342 -10.87 10.26 -26.77
CA PRO A 342 -10.47 11.67 -26.71
C PRO A 342 -10.39 12.22 -25.28
N ALA A 343 -11.12 11.64 -24.32
CA ALA A 343 -11.08 12.00 -22.91
C ALA A 343 -9.80 11.53 -22.17
N ALA A 344 -8.96 10.68 -22.81
CA ALA A 344 -7.71 10.20 -22.23
C ALA A 344 -6.77 11.38 -21.95
N GLY A 345 -6.32 11.50 -20.69
CA GLY A 345 -5.50 12.63 -20.23
C GLY A 345 -6.29 13.81 -19.67
N HIS A 346 -7.63 13.81 -19.77
CA HIS A 346 -8.49 14.91 -19.34
C HIS A 346 -9.37 14.62 -18.14
N VAL A 347 -9.36 13.38 -17.65
CA VAL A 347 -10.09 12.97 -16.44
C VAL A 347 -9.09 12.59 -15.37
N HIS A 348 -9.09 13.31 -14.26
CA HIS A 348 -8.29 13.06 -13.06
C HIS A 348 -9.22 12.57 -11.96
N ALA A 349 -9.21 11.26 -11.71
CA ALA A 349 -10.21 10.67 -10.82
C ALA A 349 -9.67 9.47 -10.03
N LYS A 350 -10.16 9.31 -8.81
CA LYS A 350 -9.90 8.14 -7.96
C LYS A 350 -10.92 7.07 -8.26
N THR A 351 -10.44 5.84 -8.40
CA THR A 351 -11.27 4.64 -8.47
C THR A 351 -11.48 4.05 -7.07
N GLY A 352 -12.55 3.31 -6.89
CA GLY A 352 -12.77 2.44 -5.73
C GLY A 352 -13.37 1.11 -6.21
N THR A 353 -13.01 0.02 -5.56
CA THR A 353 -13.59 -1.30 -5.84
C THR A 353 -13.66 -2.09 -4.55
N PHE A 354 -14.84 -2.60 -4.23
CA PHE A 354 -15.01 -3.55 -3.17
C PHE A 354 -15.91 -4.70 -3.62
N SER A 355 -15.52 -5.94 -3.29
CA SER A 355 -16.22 -7.13 -3.72
C SER A 355 -16.27 -8.15 -2.58
N VAL A 356 -17.34 -8.94 -2.55
CA VAL A 356 -17.49 -10.04 -1.61
C VAL A 356 -17.75 -11.33 -2.37
N PHE A 357 -17.30 -12.45 -1.81
CA PHE A 357 -17.60 -13.76 -2.35
C PHE A 357 -19.04 -14.16 -2.02
N ASP A 358 -19.84 -14.40 -3.06
CA ASP A 358 -21.19 -14.97 -2.95
C ASP A 358 -21.07 -16.51 -2.90
N ALA A 359 -21.02 -17.06 -1.69
CA ALA A 359 -20.88 -18.50 -1.47
C ALA A 359 -22.09 -19.29 -1.97
N LEU A 360 -23.28 -18.69 -1.96
CA LEU A 360 -24.50 -19.34 -2.41
C LEU A 360 -24.49 -19.66 -3.91
N ASN A 361 -24.04 -18.67 -4.70
CA ASN A 361 -24.05 -18.78 -6.16
C ASN A 361 -22.66 -19.02 -6.74
N LYS A 362 -21.63 -19.16 -5.90
CA LYS A 362 -20.20 -19.35 -6.29
C LYS A 362 -19.73 -18.34 -7.33
N ARG A 363 -19.92 -17.06 -7.02
CA ARG A 363 -19.54 -15.93 -7.87
C ARG A 363 -19.05 -14.76 -7.02
N LEU A 364 -18.55 -13.71 -7.65
CA LEU A 364 -18.16 -12.48 -6.98
C LEU A 364 -19.31 -11.47 -7.09
N THR A 365 -19.63 -10.79 -6.00
CA THR A 365 -20.51 -9.63 -5.99
C THR A 365 -19.69 -8.39 -5.78
N VAL A 366 -19.63 -7.51 -6.78
CA VAL A 366 -19.07 -6.16 -6.66
C VAL A 366 -20.09 -5.33 -5.89
N THR A 367 -19.82 -5.11 -4.61
CA THR A 367 -20.69 -4.31 -3.75
C THR A 367 -20.57 -2.82 -4.00
N GLY A 368 -19.40 -2.39 -4.49
CA GLY A 368 -19.17 -1.02 -4.91
C GLY A 368 -18.03 -0.88 -5.92
N LYS A 369 -18.27 -0.15 -7.00
CA LYS A 369 -17.27 0.36 -7.94
C LYS A 369 -17.51 1.84 -8.15
N GLY A 370 -16.49 2.68 -7.91
CA GLY A 370 -16.60 4.14 -8.00
C GLY A 370 -15.57 4.75 -8.91
N LEU A 371 -15.92 5.94 -9.44
CA LEU A 371 -15.03 6.87 -10.15
C LEU A 371 -15.43 8.28 -9.75
N ALA A 372 -14.56 9.01 -9.04
CA ALA A 372 -14.85 10.35 -8.57
C ALA A 372 -13.63 11.27 -8.73
N GLY A 373 -13.86 12.48 -9.23
CA GLY A 373 -12.78 13.44 -9.52
C GLY A 373 -13.22 14.58 -10.42
N TYR A 374 -12.31 14.98 -11.29
CA TYR A 374 -12.43 16.17 -12.14
C TYR A 374 -12.20 15.82 -13.61
N MET A 375 -12.79 16.63 -14.48
CA MET A 375 -12.62 16.51 -15.92
C MET A 375 -12.58 17.89 -16.57
N ASP A 376 -11.63 18.07 -17.50
CA ASP A 376 -11.60 19.18 -18.43
C ASP A 376 -12.23 18.73 -19.74
N THR A 377 -13.40 19.29 -20.12
CA THR A 377 -14.12 18.88 -21.33
C THR A 377 -13.47 19.40 -22.61
N ALA A 378 -13.85 18.84 -23.75
CA ALA A 378 -13.42 19.31 -25.08
C ALA A 378 -13.78 20.79 -25.33
N THR A 379 -14.79 21.31 -24.66
CA THR A 379 -15.23 22.71 -24.75
C THR A 379 -14.59 23.64 -23.73
N GLY A 380 -13.63 23.12 -22.92
CA GLY A 380 -12.90 23.88 -21.90
C GLY A 380 -13.68 24.11 -20.60
N GLN A 381 -14.74 23.35 -20.37
CA GLN A 381 -15.47 23.39 -19.08
C GLN A 381 -14.81 22.46 -18.07
N HIS A 382 -14.81 22.87 -16.80
CA HIS A 382 -14.34 22.07 -15.68
C HIS A 382 -15.52 21.37 -15.01
N LEU A 383 -15.52 20.05 -14.97
CA LEU A 383 -16.57 19.26 -14.36
C LEU A 383 -16.04 18.50 -13.13
N ILE A 384 -16.93 18.32 -12.17
CA ILE A 384 -16.77 17.38 -11.07
C ILE A 384 -17.67 16.19 -11.35
N LEU A 385 -17.14 14.99 -11.19
CA LEU A 385 -17.88 13.74 -11.40
C LEU A 385 -17.80 12.83 -10.17
N ALA A 386 -18.91 12.15 -9.88
CA ALA A 386 -18.98 11.07 -8.91
C ALA A 386 -19.92 9.99 -9.43
N LEU A 387 -19.36 8.89 -9.90
CA LEU A 387 -20.06 7.79 -10.57
C LEU A 387 -19.89 6.52 -9.75
N TYR A 388 -20.99 5.81 -9.48
CA TYR A 388 -20.99 4.56 -8.73
C TYR A 388 -21.82 3.48 -9.42
N VAL A 389 -21.31 2.24 -9.35
CA VAL A 389 -22.04 1.02 -9.70
C VAL A 389 -22.00 0.11 -8.48
N ASN A 390 -23.16 -0.35 -8.05
CA ASN A 390 -23.29 -1.19 -6.86
C ASN A 390 -24.01 -2.50 -7.17
N MET A 391 -23.68 -3.54 -6.39
CA MET A 391 -24.37 -4.84 -6.41
C MET A 391 -24.35 -5.54 -7.79
N VAL A 392 -23.21 -5.52 -8.45
CA VAL A 392 -23.01 -6.23 -9.72
C VAL A 392 -22.46 -7.61 -9.45
N SER A 393 -23.16 -8.63 -9.95
CA SER A 393 -22.71 -10.02 -9.86
C SER A 393 -21.87 -10.40 -11.06
N VAL A 394 -20.65 -10.90 -10.81
CA VAL A 394 -19.70 -11.31 -11.85
C VAL A 394 -19.30 -12.78 -11.67
N SER A 395 -19.07 -13.48 -12.79
CA SER A 395 -18.63 -14.87 -12.76
C SER A 395 -17.19 -14.97 -12.25
N LEU A 396 -16.89 -16.00 -11.46
CA LEU A 396 -15.51 -16.37 -11.12
C LEU A 396 -14.72 -16.89 -12.32
N ASP A 397 -15.41 -17.19 -13.44
CA ASP A 397 -14.75 -17.64 -14.67
C ASP A 397 -14.02 -16.51 -15.41
N ASP A 398 -14.33 -15.26 -15.11
CA ASP A 398 -13.61 -14.08 -15.60
C ASP A 398 -13.25 -13.17 -14.41
N PRO A 399 -12.11 -13.38 -13.74
CA PRO A 399 -11.70 -12.56 -12.60
C PRO A 399 -11.45 -11.08 -12.99
N ASP A 400 -11.15 -10.80 -14.26
CA ASP A 400 -11.00 -9.43 -14.77
C ASP A 400 -12.35 -8.77 -15.10
N ALA A 401 -13.46 -9.51 -15.05
CA ALA A 401 -14.78 -8.98 -15.40
C ALA A 401 -15.16 -7.75 -14.55
N THR A 402 -14.72 -7.70 -13.29
CA THR A 402 -14.96 -6.56 -12.42
C THR A 402 -14.31 -5.28 -12.96
N GLN A 403 -13.07 -5.37 -13.42
CA GLN A 403 -12.37 -4.22 -14.00
C GLN A 403 -12.91 -3.90 -15.40
N LYS A 404 -13.10 -4.91 -16.25
CA LYS A 404 -13.54 -4.71 -17.63
C LYS A 404 -14.98 -4.20 -17.70
N ILE A 405 -15.92 -4.79 -16.94
CA ILE A 405 -17.34 -4.43 -17.06
C ILE A 405 -17.64 -3.13 -16.31
N ALA A 406 -17.30 -3.05 -15.03
CA ALA A 406 -17.69 -1.89 -14.22
C ALA A 406 -16.72 -0.72 -14.40
N GLY A 407 -15.39 -0.96 -14.46
CA GLY A 407 -14.38 0.08 -14.66
C GLY A 407 -14.48 0.74 -16.02
N GLU A 408 -14.57 -0.06 -17.09
CA GLU A 408 -14.76 0.45 -18.46
C GLU A 408 -16.11 1.15 -18.62
N ALA A 409 -17.19 0.66 -18.01
CA ALA A 409 -18.49 1.32 -18.04
C ALA A 409 -18.45 2.73 -17.40
N LEU A 410 -17.84 2.87 -16.23
CA LEU A 410 -17.67 4.17 -15.59
C LEU A 410 -16.75 5.09 -16.42
N GLY A 411 -15.66 4.56 -16.96
CA GLY A 411 -14.79 5.27 -17.88
C GLY A 411 -15.48 5.73 -19.14
N ALA A 412 -16.35 4.90 -19.72
CA ALA A 412 -17.13 5.24 -20.92
C ALA A 412 -18.16 6.36 -20.64
N ILE A 413 -18.79 6.37 -19.46
CA ILE A 413 -19.69 7.46 -19.05
C ILE A 413 -18.91 8.77 -18.94
N ALA A 414 -17.74 8.76 -18.29
CA ALA A 414 -16.88 9.92 -18.19
C ALA A 414 -16.43 10.40 -19.60
N ALA A 415 -16.03 9.47 -20.48
CA ALA A 415 -15.63 9.77 -21.86
C ALA A 415 -16.78 10.39 -22.67
N ALA A 416 -18.00 9.88 -22.51
CA ALA A 416 -19.17 10.46 -23.17
C ALA A 416 -19.46 11.90 -22.71
N ALA A 417 -19.26 12.20 -21.43
CA ALA A 417 -19.44 13.55 -20.90
C ALA A 417 -18.36 14.54 -21.39
N TYR A 418 -17.20 14.07 -21.83
CA TYR A 418 -16.11 14.89 -22.35
C TYR A 418 -16.51 15.67 -23.62
N ASP A 419 -17.25 15.04 -24.54
CA ASP A 419 -17.62 15.59 -25.83
C ASP A 419 -18.97 16.33 -25.82
N VAL A 420 -19.76 16.22 -24.74
CA VAL A 420 -21.10 16.82 -24.68
C VAL A 420 -20.99 18.29 -24.33
N PRO A 421 -21.49 19.20 -25.20
CA PRO A 421 -21.59 20.59 -24.81
C PRO A 421 -22.68 20.73 -23.72
N LEU A 422 -22.26 21.11 -22.53
CA LEU A 422 -23.20 21.42 -21.45
C LEU A 422 -23.82 22.82 -21.67
N PRO A 423 -25.10 23.04 -21.32
CA PRO A 423 -25.68 24.36 -21.36
C PRO A 423 -24.84 25.29 -20.47
N ALA A 424 -24.64 26.52 -20.95
CA ALA A 424 -23.97 27.55 -20.16
C ALA A 424 -24.64 27.61 -18.78
N SER A 425 -23.88 27.54 -17.70
CA SER A 425 -24.40 27.61 -16.34
C SER A 425 -25.19 28.94 -16.22
N SER A 426 -26.52 28.85 -16.02
CA SER A 426 -27.27 29.97 -15.56
C SER A 426 -26.73 30.31 -14.16
N THR A 427 -25.92 31.35 -14.06
CA THR A 427 -25.53 31.94 -12.77
C THR A 427 -26.80 32.29 -12.00
N GLN A 428 -27.13 31.49 -11.00
CA GLN A 428 -28.02 31.88 -9.91
C GLN A 428 -27.18 32.12 -8.66
#